data_c2288da9a84d9e335ba74679a601fd2b
#
_entry.id   c2288da9a84d9e335ba74679a601fd2b
#
_cell.length_a   1.000
_cell.length_b   1.000
_cell.length_c   1.000
_cell.angle_alpha   90.00
_cell.angle_beta   90.00
_cell.angle_gamma   90.00
#
_symmetry.space_group_name_H-M   'P 1'
#
loop_
_entity.id
_entity.type
_entity.pdbx_description
1 polymer ?
#
loop_
_entity_poly.entity_id
_entity_poly.type
_entity_poly.pdbx_seq_one_letter_code
_entity_poly.pdbx_strand_id
1 'polypeptide(L)'
;MINIRSAKQMDLDRVEMIYNNIHDEEENGMATIGWNRDIYPVRKTAEAALERNDLFVMEDEKRIVAVAIINQIQVPEYADAAWKHEAKEDEVMVFHTLVVDPFEKKKGYGNAFVSFYEEYAKQHNCKELRMDTNVINQRARKMYHNLGYQEVDIVPCVFNGIPDVQFVCLEKCLS
;
A
#
# COMPACT_ATOMS: atom_id res chain seq x y z
N MET A 1 1.86 21.23 -6.61
CA MET A 1 3.10 20.62 -6.06
C MET A 1 2.71 19.49 -5.11
N ILE A 2 3.26 18.33 -5.34
CA ILE A 2 3.00 17.13 -4.53
C ILE A 2 3.69 17.25 -3.17
N ASN A 3 2.94 16.98 -2.11
CA ASN A 3 3.46 16.89 -0.75
C ASN A 3 2.90 15.63 -0.08
N ILE A 4 3.78 14.80 0.49
CA ILE A 4 3.38 13.60 1.22
C ILE A 4 3.73 13.80 2.69
N ARG A 5 2.75 13.57 3.55
CA ARG A 5 2.87 13.82 4.99
C ARG A 5 2.10 12.80 5.81
N SER A 6 2.39 12.75 7.10
CA SER A 6 1.54 12.01 8.03
C SER A 6 0.12 12.58 8.02
N ALA A 7 -0.85 11.68 8.06
CA ALA A 7 -2.26 12.06 8.13
C ALA A 7 -2.62 12.67 9.48
N LYS A 8 -3.69 13.44 9.49
CA LYS A 8 -4.29 14.05 10.68
C LYS A 8 -5.75 13.57 10.80
N GLN A 9 -6.33 13.74 11.98
CA GLN A 9 -7.72 13.38 12.23
C GLN A 9 -8.67 14.01 11.20
N MET A 10 -8.43 15.24 10.81
CA MET A 10 -9.26 15.96 9.85
C MET A 10 -9.19 15.40 8.42
N ASP A 11 -8.22 14.56 8.13
CA ASP A 11 -8.06 13.95 6.79
C ASP A 11 -8.93 12.69 6.62
N LEU A 12 -9.43 12.10 7.71
CA LEU A 12 -10.12 10.81 7.66
C LEU A 12 -11.34 10.78 6.76
N ASP A 13 -12.13 11.83 6.72
CA ASP A 13 -13.32 11.89 5.86
C ASP A 13 -12.92 11.82 4.38
N ARG A 14 -11.84 12.50 4.01
CA ARG A 14 -11.33 12.45 2.64
C ARG A 14 -10.70 11.09 2.31
N VAL A 15 -9.98 10.49 3.25
CA VAL A 15 -9.41 9.14 3.08
C VAL A 15 -10.53 8.11 2.88
N GLU A 16 -11.58 8.15 3.69
CA GLU A 16 -12.75 7.28 3.54
C GLU A 16 -13.39 7.44 2.15
N MET A 17 -13.51 8.69 1.67
CA MET A 17 -14.04 8.95 0.34
C MET A 17 -13.17 8.30 -0.75
N ILE A 18 -11.85 8.38 -0.63
CA ILE A 18 -10.92 7.74 -1.57
C ILE A 18 -11.10 6.21 -1.54
N TYR A 19 -11.23 5.61 -0.37
CA TYR A 19 -11.52 4.17 -0.24
C TYR A 19 -12.86 3.81 -0.92
N ASN A 20 -13.89 4.60 -0.71
CA ASN A 20 -15.19 4.37 -1.36
C ASN A 20 -15.09 4.52 -2.89
N ASN A 21 -14.33 5.49 -3.36
CA ASN A 21 -14.12 5.68 -4.80
C ASN A 21 -13.42 4.49 -5.46
N ILE A 22 -12.42 3.90 -4.81
CA ILE A 22 -11.75 2.72 -5.36
C ILE A 22 -12.64 1.48 -5.33
N HIS A 23 -13.48 1.34 -4.31
CA HIS A 23 -14.49 0.28 -4.26
C HIS A 23 -15.51 0.43 -5.39
N ASP A 24 -15.95 1.65 -5.68
CA ASP A 24 -16.84 1.93 -6.83
C ASP A 24 -16.19 1.49 -8.15
N GLU A 25 -14.91 1.80 -8.36
CA GLU A 25 -14.17 1.38 -9.55
C GLU A 25 -14.11 -0.15 -9.66
N GLU A 26 -13.87 -0.85 -8.56
CA GLU A 26 -13.82 -2.31 -8.57
C GLU A 26 -15.19 -2.93 -8.85
N GLU A 27 -16.25 -2.44 -8.21
CA GLU A 27 -17.61 -2.91 -8.42
C GLU A 27 -18.11 -2.66 -9.84
N ASN A 28 -17.66 -1.57 -10.47
CA ASN A 28 -17.99 -1.23 -11.86
C ASN A 28 -17.08 -1.92 -12.90
N GLY A 29 -16.15 -2.77 -12.45
CA GLY A 29 -15.25 -3.50 -13.35
C GLY A 29 -14.13 -2.66 -13.95
N MET A 30 -13.91 -1.45 -13.44
CA MET A 30 -12.86 -0.53 -13.91
C MET A 30 -11.51 -0.80 -13.23
N ALA A 31 -11.51 -1.51 -12.10
CA ALA A 31 -10.33 -1.95 -11.39
C ALA A 31 -10.50 -3.40 -10.93
N THR A 32 -9.37 -4.12 -10.81
CA THR A 32 -9.34 -5.50 -10.33
C THR A 32 -8.28 -5.59 -9.24
N ILE A 33 -8.70 -5.42 -7.99
CA ILE A 33 -7.80 -5.32 -6.83
C ILE A 33 -8.00 -6.51 -5.88
N GLY A 34 -9.24 -7.02 -5.78
CA GLY A 34 -9.60 -8.12 -4.89
C GLY A 34 -10.04 -7.64 -3.50
N TRP A 35 -10.42 -6.37 -3.36
CA TRP A 35 -10.95 -5.82 -2.12
C TRP A 35 -12.48 -5.88 -2.09
N ASN A 36 -13.01 -5.76 -0.88
CA ASN A 36 -14.45 -5.78 -0.63
C ASN A 36 -14.83 -4.56 0.21
N ARG A 37 -15.79 -3.78 -0.27
CA ARG A 37 -16.26 -2.54 0.37
C ARG A 37 -16.64 -2.72 1.84
N ASP A 38 -17.26 -3.84 2.17
CA ASP A 38 -17.74 -4.09 3.53
C ASP A 38 -16.64 -4.61 4.47
N ILE A 39 -15.48 -4.98 3.92
CA ILE A 39 -14.40 -5.63 4.66
C ILE A 39 -13.15 -4.75 4.70
N TYR A 40 -12.59 -4.35 3.51
CA TYR A 40 -11.29 -3.70 3.47
C TYR A 40 -11.00 -3.01 2.12
N PRO A 41 -10.36 -1.83 2.08
CA PRO A 41 -10.17 -0.94 3.23
C PRO A 41 -11.46 -0.19 3.57
N VAL A 42 -11.62 0.10 4.84
CA VAL A 42 -12.77 0.85 5.38
C VAL A 42 -12.27 1.98 6.27
N ARG A 43 -13.16 2.86 6.73
CA ARG A 43 -12.77 3.97 7.61
C ARG A 43 -11.94 3.50 8.81
N LYS A 44 -12.31 2.38 9.43
CA LYS A 44 -11.56 1.81 10.57
C LYS A 44 -10.12 1.43 10.21
N THR A 45 -9.85 1.07 8.95
CA THR A 45 -8.49 0.82 8.46
C THR A 45 -7.64 2.07 8.63
N ALA A 46 -8.15 3.21 8.19
CA ALA A 46 -7.47 4.50 8.29
C ALA A 46 -7.36 4.98 9.74
N GLU A 47 -8.42 4.83 10.54
CA GLU A 47 -8.41 5.21 11.96
C GLU A 47 -7.35 4.44 12.75
N ALA A 48 -7.26 3.14 12.54
CA ALA A 48 -6.25 2.31 13.19
C ALA A 48 -4.82 2.72 12.78
N ALA A 49 -4.61 2.99 11.49
CA ALA A 49 -3.31 3.46 10.98
C ALA A 49 -2.96 4.85 11.52
N LEU A 50 -3.92 5.75 11.63
CA LEU A 50 -3.72 7.06 12.24
C LEU A 50 -3.29 6.93 13.72
N GLU A 51 -3.94 6.06 14.46
CA GLU A 51 -3.63 5.80 15.87
C GLU A 51 -2.21 5.22 16.03
N ARG A 52 -1.76 4.37 15.11
CA ARG A 52 -0.39 3.87 15.08
C ARG A 52 0.64 4.88 14.56
N ASN A 53 0.20 6.04 14.05
CA ASN A 53 1.05 7.06 13.39
C ASN A 53 1.72 6.55 12.10
N ASP A 54 1.07 5.67 11.36
CA ASP A 54 1.61 5.10 10.12
C ASP A 54 0.74 5.36 8.88
N LEU A 55 -0.27 6.23 9.01
CA LEU A 55 -1.09 6.67 7.87
C LEU A 55 -0.46 7.91 7.22
N PHE A 56 -0.27 7.85 5.91
CA PHE A 56 0.30 8.93 5.10
C PHE A 56 -0.67 9.33 4.00
N VAL A 57 -0.74 10.63 3.73
CA VAL A 57 -1.56 11.18 2.65
C VAL A 57 -0.69 11.98 1.69
N MET A 58 -1.06 11.94 0.42
CA MET A 58 -0.45 12.77 -0.62
C MET A 58 -1.39 13.90 -0.98
N GLU A 59 -0.88 15.11 -0.92
CA GLU A 59 -1.58 16.32 -1.35
C GLU A 59 -1.02 16.82 -2.68
N ASP A 60 -1.90 17.22 -3.58
CA ASP A 60 -1.57 18.04 -4.73
C ASP A 60 -2.54 19.20 -4.78
N GLU A 61 -2.00 20.42 -4.89
CA GLU A 61 -2.79 21.68 -4.85
C GLU A 61 -3.77 21.74 -3.66
N LYS A 62 -3.28 21.35 -2.48
CA LYS A 62 -4.04 21.33 -1.20
C LYS A 62 -5.19 20.32 -1.15
N ARG A 63 -5.25 19.39 -2.08
CA ARG A 63 -6.25 18.34 -2.10
C ARG A 63 -5.58 16.98 -1.91
N ILE A 64 -6.11 16.15 -1.02
CA ILE A 64 -5.61 14.78 -0.84
C ILE A 64 -6.01 13.95 -2.06
N VAL A 65 -5.03 13.35 -2.71
CA VAL A 65 -5.18 12.58 -3.95
C VAL A 65 -4.79 11.11 -3.81
N ALA A 66 -4.08 10.75 -2.74
CA ALA A 66 -3.70 9.37 -2.48
C ALA A 66 -3.43 9.16 -0.98
N VAL A 67 -3.47 7.91 -0.57
CA VAL A 67 -3.26 7.48 0.81
C VAL A 67 -2.52 6.15 0.82
N ALA A 68 -1.65 5.95 1.81
CA ALA A 68 -0.97 4.67 2.04
C ALA A 68 -0.63 4.50 3.52
N ILE A 69 -0.31 3.26 3.89
CA ILE A 69 0.16 2.90 5.23
C ILE A 69 1.61 2.46 5.09
N ILE A 70 2.51 3.06 5.87
CA ILE A 70 3.94 2.77 5.87
C ILE A 70 4.38 2.49 7.29
N ASN A 71 4.87 1.27 7.55
CA ASN A 71 5.33 0.86 8.88
C ASN A 71 6.35 -0.29 8.78
N GLN A 72 6.74 -0.82 9.92
CA GLN A 72 7.63 -1.97 10.02
C GLN A 72 6.89 -3.25 10.47
N ILE A 73 5.57 -3.27 10.28
CA ILE A 73 4.74 -4.42 10.63
C ILE A 73 4.64 -5.35 9.44
N GLN A 74 5.26 -6.52 9.56
CA GLN A 74 5.12 -7.58 8.58
C GLN A 74 3.89 -8.42 8.94
N VAL A 75 3.00 -8.62 7.96
CA VAL A 75 1.83 -9.47 8.17
C VAL A 75 2.26 -10.94 8.41
N PRO A 76 1.46 -11.74 9.14
CA PRO A 76 1.87 -13.11 9.51
C PRO A 76 2.28 -13.98 8.32
N GLU A 77 1.66 -13.80 7.18
CA GLU A 77 1.93 -14.55 5.95
C GLU A 77 3.36 -14.34 5.42
N TYR A 78 3.99 -13.22 5.79
CA TYR A 78 5.38 -12.93 5.37
C TYR A 78 6.39 -13.90 6.00
N ALA A 79 6.06 -14.52 7.13
CA ALA A 79 6.96 -15.45 7.81
C ALA A 79 7.28 -16.69 6.95
N ASP A 80 6.33 -17.11 6.12
CA ASP A 80 6.45 -18.30 5.27
C ASP A 80 6.85 -17.97 3.83
N ALA A 81 6.97 -16.71 3.49
CA ALA A 81 7.33 -16.29 2.13
C ALA A 81 8.82 -16.49 1.85
N ALA A 82 9.12 -16.85 0.61
CA ALA A 82 10.50 -17.16 0.16
C ALA A 82 11.29 -15.87 -0.17
N TRP A 83 11.46 -15.00 0.79
CA TRP A 83 12.25 -13.77 0.63
C TRP A 83 13.69 -14.11 0.21
N LYS A 84 14.21 -13.39 -0.76
CA LYS A 84 15.58 -13.58 -1.27
C LYS A 84 16.63 -12.88 -0.42
N HIS A 85 16.22 -11.80 0.26
CA HIS A 85 17.12 -11.04 1.12
C HIS A 85 16.76 -11.27 2.59
N GLU A 86 17.73 -11.74 3.35
CA GLU A 86 17.59 -11.82 4.81
C GLU A 86 17.68 -10.42 5.41
N ALA A 87 16.78 -10.11 6.32
CA ALA A 87 16.77 -8.84 7.02
C ALA A 87 16.15 -9.04 8.41
N LYS A 88 16.65 -8.29 9.37
CA LYS A 88 16.04 -8.22 10.71
C LYS A 88 14.74 -7.40 10.62
N GLU A 89 13.85 -7.60 11.58
CA GLU A 89 12.58 -6.88 11.60
C GLU A 89 12.76 -5.35 11.58
N ASP A 90 13.76 -4.84 12.28
CA ASP A 90 14.07 -3.40 12.32
C ASP A 90 14.74 -2.87 11.05
N GLU A 91 15.10 -3.73 10.11
CA GLU A 91 15.67 -3.37 8.82
C GLU A 91 14.65 -3.39 7.68
N VAL A 92 13.39 -3.78 7.95
CA VAL A 92 12.35 -3.93 6.95
C VAL A 92 11.32 -2.81 7.09
N MET A 93 11.03 -2.14 5.98
CA MET A 93 9.90 -1.21 5.85
C MET A 93 8.86 -1.81 4.92
N VAL A 94 7.60 -1.73 5.32
CA VAL A 94 6.47 -2.34 4.61
C VAL A 94 5.50 -1.28 4.11
N PHE A 95 5.07 -1.44 2.86
CA PHE A 95 4.12 -0.56 2.19
C PHE A 95 2.77 -1.27 2.08
N HIS A 96 1.74 -0.69 2.69
CA HIS A 96 0.41 -1.29 2.73
C HIS A 96 -0.62 -0.36 2.12
N THR A 97 -1.61 -0.92 1.47
CA THR A 97 -2.88 -0.25 1.14
C THR A 97 -2.69 1.09 0.45
N LEU A 98 -1.91 1.09 -0.63
CA LEU A 98 -1.81 2.26 -1.50
C LEU A 98 -3.11 2.43 -2.27
N VAL A 99 -3.75 3.57 -2.13
CA VAL A 99 -4.91 3.96 -2.92
C VAL A 99 -4.70 5.35 -3.50
N VAL A 100 -4.70 5.42 -4.82
CA VAL A 100 -4.78 6.69 -5.55
C VAL A 100 -6.24 6.93 -5.89
N ASP A 101 -6.75 8.14 -5.62
CA ASP A 101 -8.12 8.48 -5.95
C ASP A 101 -8.36 8.22 -7.46
N PRO A 102 -9.32 7.38 -7.83
CA PRO A 102 -9.60 7.08 -9.23
C PRO A 102 -9.90 8.30 -10.10
N PHE A 103 -10.43 9.37 -9.51
CA PHE A 103 -10.68 10.63 -10.21
C PHE A 103 -9.40 11.42 -10.51
N GLU A 104 -8.28 11.04 -9.90
CA GLU A 104 -6.98 11.70 -10.04
C GLU A 104 -5.93 10.83 -10.73
N LYS A 105 -6.37 9.77 -11.41
CA LYS A 105 -5.47 8.82 -12.07
C LYS A 105 -4.67 9.44 -13.23
N LYS A 106 -3.59 8.75 -13.63
CA LYS A 106 -2.68 9.12 -14.74
C LYS A 106 -1.77 10.32 -14.48
N LYS A 107 -1.57 10.71 -13.22
CA LYS A 107 -0.67 11.81 -12.84
C LYS A 107 0.63 11.33 -12.20
N GLY A 108 0.91 10.02 -12.20
CA GLY A 108 2.12 9.45 -11.61
C GLY A 108 2.14 9.44 -10.09
N TYR A 109 0.98 9.56 -9.45
CA TYR A 109 0.90 9.64 -7.98
C TYR A 109 1.34 8.34 -7.30
N GLY A 110 1.01 7.18 -7.88
CA GLY A 110 1.47 5.90 -7.35
C GLY A 110 2.99 5.80 -7.30
N ASN A 111 3.65 6.14 -8.40
CA ASN A 111 5.12 6.14 -8.48
C ASN A 111 5.74 7.14 -7.48
N ALA A 112 5.15 8.33 -7.36
CA ALA A 112 5.61 9.33 -6.40
C ALA A 112 5.48 8.85 -4.95
N PHE A 113 4.42 8.13 -4.63
CA PHE A 113 4.23 7.58 -3.29
C PHE A 113 5.25 6.48 -2.99
N VAL A 114 5.54 5.62 -3.94
CA VAL A 114 6.58 4.59 -3.78
C VAL A 114 7.96 5.23 -3.59
N SER A 115 8.28 6.29 -4.34
CA SER A 115 9.54 7.04 -4.14
C SER A 115 9.64 7.62 -2.74
N PHE A 116 8.56 8.18 -2.22
CA PHE A 116 8.50 8.65 -0.83
C PHE A 116 8.74 7.51 0.17
N TYR A 117 8.09 6.37 -0.04
CA TYR A 117 8.25 5.17 0.79
C TYR A 117 9.71 4.71 0.84
N GLU A 118 10.40 4.70 -0.28
CA GLU A 118 11.81 4.31 -0.35
C GLU A 118 12.71 5.30 0.43
N GLU A 119 12.47 6.60 0.27
CA GLU A 119 13.23 7.61 1.03
C GLU A 119 12.91 7.55 2.52
N TYR A 120 11.66 7.33 2.88
CA TYR A 120 11.24 7.13 4.27
C TYR A 120 11.95 5.93 4.91
N ALA A 121 12.03 4.82 4.18
CA ALA A 121 12.76 3.64 4.63
C ALA A 121 14.25 3.92 4.89
N LYS A 122 14.92 4.64 3.97
CA LYS A 122 16.32 5.04 4.15
C LYS A 122 16.51 5.89 5.40
N GLN A 123 15.61 6.86 5.62
CA GLN A 123 15.67 7.74 6.79
C GLN A 123 15.48 6.99 8.11
N HIS A 124 14.86 5.82 8.08
CA HIS A 124 14.63 4.94 9.23
C HIS A 124 15.62 3.77 9.28
N ASN A 125 16.70 3.82 8.52
CA ASN A 125 17.73 2.78 8.46
C ASN A 125 17.20 1.40 8.04
N CYS A 126 16.13 1.37 7.26
CA CYS A 126 15.59 0.16 6.67
C CYS A 126 16.17 -0.02 5.26
N LYS A 127 16.91 -1.08 5.07
CA LYS A 127 17.52 -1.41 3.77
C LYS A 127 16.67 -2.35 2.93
N GLU A 128 15.68 -3.00 3.53
CA GLU A 128 14.83 -3.98 2.88
C GLU A 128 13.40 -3.47 2.79
N LEU A 129 12.86 -3.52 1.59
CA LEU A 129 11.49 -3.10 1.29
C LEU A 129 10.67 -4.34 0.96
N ARG A 130 9.56 -4.51 1.66
CA ARG A 130 8.61 -5.62 1.43
C ARG A 130 7.21 -5.09 1.29
N MET A 131 6.46 -5.74 0.41
CA MET A 131 5.05 -5.44 0.20
C MET A 131 4.35 -6.65 -0.40
N ASP A 132 3.04 -6.59 -0.45
CA ASP A 132 2.23 -7.58 -1.12
C ASP A 132 1.14 -6.91 -1.95
N THR A 133 0.63 -7.66 -2.89
CA THR A 133 -0.58 -7.30 -3.63
C THR A 133 -1.33 -8.58 -3.99
N ASN A 134 -2.62 -8.46 -4.26
CA ASN A 134 -3.40 -9.60 -4.73
C ASN A 134 -2.89 -10.06 -6.11
N VAL A 135 -2.78 -11.36 -6.31
CA VAL A 135 -2.32 -11.95 -7.58
C VAL A 135 -3.11 -11.45 -8.79
N ILE A 136 -4.40 -11.11 -8.60
CA ILE A 136 -5.27 -10.61 -9.67
C ILE A 136 -5.05 -9.13 -9.98
N ASN A 137 -4.34 -8.38 -9.13
CA ASN A 137 -4.08 -6.97 -9.34
C ASN A 137 -2.90 -6.76 -10.30
N GLN A 138 -3.13 -6.99 -11.58
CA GLN A 138 -2.10 -6.90 -12.62
C GLN A 138 -1.51 -5.50 -12.75
N ARG A 139 -2.33 -4.48 -12.54
CA ARG A 139 -1.88 -3.09 -12.63
C ARG A 139 -0.85 -2.75 -11.56
N ALA A 140 -1.09 -3.13 -10.32
CA ALA A 140 -0.15 -2.94 -9.22
C ALA A 140 1.13 -3.76 -9.43
N ARG A 141 1.00 -5.04 -9.81
CA ARG A 141 2.14 -5.92 -10.09
C ARG A 141 3.06 -5.30 -11.15
N LYS A 142 2.48 -4.83 -12.25
CA LYS A 142 3.25 -4.17 -13.33
C LYS A 142 3.95 -2.90 -12.84
N MET A 143 3.25 -2.06 -12.07
CA MET A 143 3.82 -0.84 -11.51
C MET A 143 5.03 -1.15 -10.64
N TYR A 144 4.90 -2.07 -9.70
CA TYR A 144 6.01 -2.43 -8.80
C TYR A 144 7.16 -3.07 -9.54
N HIS A 145 6.88 -3.95 -10.52
CA HIS A 145 7.92 -4.52 -11.37
C HIS A 145 8.73 -3.42 -12.08
N ASN A 146 8.05 -2.43 -12.65
CA ASN A 146 8.70 -1.30 -13.34
C ASN A 146 9.52 -0.43 -12.39
N LEU A 147 9.21 -0.44 -11.10
CA LEU A 147 9.96 0.28 -10.07
C LEU A 147 11.09 -0.54 -9.43
N GLY A 148 11.35 -1.73 -9.95
CA GLY A 148 12.47 -2.57 -9.54
C GLY A 148 12.18 -3.56 -8.42
N TYR A 149 10.90 -3.76 -8.06
CA TYR A 149 10.49 -4.79 -7.08
C TYR A 149 10.45 -6.17 -7.74
N GLN A 150 10.88 -7.18 -7.01
CA GLN A 150 10.84 -8.57 -7.47
C GLN A 150 9.74 -9.34 -6.78
N GLU A 151 8.94 -10.06 -7.55
CA GLU A 151 7.98 -11.02 -7.01
C GLU A 151 8.74 -12.26 -6.57
N VAL A 152 8.68 -12.61 -5.29
CA VAL A 152 9.47 -13.70 -4.72
C VAL A 152 8.63 -14.91 -4.32
N ASP A 153 7.34 -14.72 -4.06
CA ASP A 153 6.45 -15.81 -3.67
C ASP A 153 4.99 -15.45 -3.89
N ILE A 154 4.14 -16.46 -3.94
CA ILE A 154 2.68 -16.33 -3.92
C ILE A 154 2.19 -17.13 -2.73
N VAL A 155 1.60 -16.46 -1.73
CA VAL A 155 1.19 -17.05 -0.47
C VAL A 155 -0.33 -16.97 -0.34
N PRO A 156 -1.02 -18.10 -0.11
CA PRO A 156 -2.46 -18.09 0.14
C PRO A 156 -2.77 -17.47 1.51
N CYS A 157 -3.83 -16.71 1.60
CA CYS A 157 -4.25 -16.13 2.86
C CYS A 157 -5.76 -15.81 2.92
N VAL A 158 -6.26 -15.58 4.12
CA VAL A 158 -7.52 -14.87 4.35
C VAL A 158 -7.15 -13.44 4.69
N PHE A 159 -7.37 -12.53 3.74
CA PHE A 159 -6.91 -11.14 3.87
C PHE A 159 -7.97 -10.27 4.54
N ASN A 160 -7.73 -9.90 5.81
CA ASN A 160 -8.64 -9.07 6.59
C ASN A 160 -10.10 -9.56 6.55
N GLY A 161 -10.31 -10.88 6.48
CA GLY A 161 -11.63 -11.50 6.36
C GLY A 161 -12.08 -11.79 4.95
N ILE A 162 -11.32 -11.41 3.93
CA ILE A 162 -11.58 -11.77 2.53
C ILE A 162 -10.95 -13.14 2.27
N PRO A 163 -11.76 -14.19 1.96
CA PRO A 163 -11.24 -15.53 1.76
C PRO A 163 -10.57 -15.71 0.39
N ASP A 164 -9.79 -16.77 0.27
CA ASP A 164 -9.21 -17.24 -1.00
C ASP A 164 -8.32 -16.22 -1.71
N VAL A 165 -7.65 -15.35 -0.95
CA VAL A 165 -6.71 -14.38 -1.49
C VAL A 165 -5.35 -15.05 -1.67
N GLN A 166 -4.71 -14.76 -2.79
CA GLN A 166 -3.31 -15.11 -3.06
C GLN A 166 -2.48 -13.84 -3.04
N PHE A 167 -1.57 -13.73 -2.06
CA PHE A 167 -0.61 -12.62 -2.01
C PHE A 167 0.56 -12.89 -2.93
N VAL A 168 0.84 -11.94 -3.79
CA VAL A 168 2.16 -11.82 -4.41
C VAL A 168 3.04 -11.02 -3.46
N CYS A 169 4.09 -11.64 -2.94
CA CYS A 169 5.06 -10.98 -2.09
C CYS A 169 6.18 -10.39 -2.96
N LEU A 170 6.45 -9.10 -2.75
CA LEU A 170 7.47 -8.36 -3.51
C LEU A 170 8.51 -7.79 -2.57
N GLU A 171 9.76 -7.74 -3.05
CA GLU A 171 10.85 -7.14 -2.30
C GLU A 171 11.76 -6.30 -3.18
N LYS A 172 12.44 -5.34 -2.54
CA LYS A 172 13.51 -4.55 -3.13
C LYS A 172 14.51 -4.21 -2.04
N CYS A 173 15.79 -4.44 -2.32
CA CYS A 173 16.85 -4.08 -1.40
C CYS A 173 17.39 -2.69 -1.77
N LEU A 174 17.50 -1.82 -0.79
CA LEU A 174 18.13 -0.51 -0.94
C LEU A 174 19.63 -0.65 -0.67
N SER A 175 20.40 -0.37 -1.65
CA SER A 175 21.86 -0.41 -1.55
C SER A 175 22.45 0.87 -0.97
#